data_756f90fe6f3a449d3cfc2adc4b105086
#
_entry.id   756f90fe6f3a449d3cfc2adc4b105086
#
_cell.length_a   1.000
_cell.length_b   1.000
_cell.length_c   1.000
_cell.angle_alpha   90.00
_cell.angle_beta   90.00
_cell.angle_gamma   90.00
#
_symmetry.space_group_name_H-M   'P 1'
#
loop_
_entity.id
_entity.type
_entity.pdbx_description
1 polymer ?
#
loop_
_entity_poly.entity_id
_entity_poly.type
_entity_poly.pdbx_seq_one_letter_code
_entity_poly.pdbx_strand_id
1 'polypeptide(L)'
;KEAFELNLEEASVHPIGAVGLLNSMIKIIKMAKEKGEDIIVICEDDHYFTENYSPKLLFKEVTEAYIQGAEVLSGGIGGFGQAIPAGYHRYKVDWFWCTQFIVVYNRFFDKMLDYSFQNTDTADGVISKLATNKMVIYPFISEQKDFGYSDVTQSNMEQQGKIREHFARANKQMKLISLK
;
A
#
# COMPACT_ATOMS: atom_id res chain seq x y z
N LYS A 1 -7.37 -22.40 13.22
CA LYS A 1 -6.12 -22.68 12.50
C LYS A 1 -6.48 -23.27 11.16
N GLU A 2 -6.88 -22.48 10.22
CA GLU A 2 -6.84 -22.86 8.83
C GLU A 2 -5.47 -22.41 8.32
N ALA A 3 -4.55 -23.37 8.30
CA ALA A 3 -3.26 -23.19 7.68
C ALA A 3 -3.49 -23.14 6.17
N PHE A 4 -3.08 -22.08 5.53
CA PHE A 4 -2.75 -22.13 4.13
C PHE A 4 -1.67 -23.21 3.97
N GLU A 5 -1.96 -24.28 3.26
CA GLU A 5 -0.93 -25.22 2.79
C GLU A 5 -0.14 -24.52 1.70
N LEU A 6 0.96 -23.90 2.10
CA LEU A 6 1.87 -23.20 1.22
C LEU A 6 2.79 -24.20 0.52
N ASN A 7 2.76 -24.23 -0.78
CA ASN A 7 3.77 -24.90 -1.56
C ASN A 7 5.04 -24.03 -1.59
N LEU A 8 5.99 -24.35 -0.71
CA LEU A 8 7.17 -23.53 -0.39
C LEU A 8 8.24 -23.47 -1.49
N GLU A 9 8.14 -24.28 -2.54
CA GLU A 9 9.22 -24.47 -3.53
C GLU A 9 9.22 -23.44 -4.69
N GLU A 10 8.17 -22.65 -4.88
CA GLU A 10 8.05 -21.75 -6.04
C GLU A 10 7.92 -20.25 -5.72
N ALA A 11 7.91 -19.84 -4.46
CA ALA A 11 7.59 -18.46 -4.11
C ALA A 11 8.85 -17.57 -3.96
N SER A 12 8.96 -16.54 -4.77
CA SER A 12 9.87 -15.40 -4.57
C SER A 12 9.50 -14.54 -3.35
N VAL A 13 8.37 -14.82 -2.71
CA VAL A 13 7.80 -14.16 -1.55
C VAL A 13 8.06 -15.02 -0.32
N HIS A 14 8.46 -14.44 0.82
CA HIS A 14 8.60 -15.18 2.08
C HIS A 14 7.20 -15.55 2.60
N PRO A 15 6.78 -16.83 2.54
CA PRO A 15 5.36 -17.19 2.68
C PRO A 15 4.77 -16.80 4.03
N ILE A 16 5.55 -16.96 5.10
CA ILE A 16 5.09 -16.69 6.48
C ILE A 16 4.84 -15.20 6.70
N GLY A 17 5.77 -14.34 6.25
CA GLY A 17 5.64 -12.89 6.40
C GLY A 17 4.51 -12.32 5.55
N ALA A 18 4.41 -12.74 4.28
CA ALA A 18 3.34 -12.30 3.37
C ALA A 18 1.95 -12.69 3.89
N VAL A 19 1.78 -13.93 4.33
CA VAL A 19 0.53 -14.41 4.94
C VAL A 19 0.24 -13.69 6.25
N GLY A 20 1.25 -13.44 7.07
CA GLY A 20 1.11 -12.70 8.33
C GLY A 20 0.60 -11.27 8.10
N LEU A 21 1.16 -10.55 7.13
CA LEU A 21 0.75 -9.20 6.75
C LEU A 21 -0.70 -9.19 6.24
N LEU A 22 -1.03 -10.06 5.29
CA LEU A 22 -2.38 -10.17 4.73
C LEU A 22 -3.41 -10.51 5.82
N ASN A 23 -3.13 -11.48 6.69
CA ASN A 23 -4.03 -11.82 7.80
C ASN A 23 -4.22 -10.66 8.77
N SER A 24 -3.17 -9.88 9.03
CA SER A 24 -3.26 -8.70 9.90
C SER A 24 -4.15 -7.63 9.26
N MET A 25 -3.99 -7.36 7.96
CA MET A 25 -4.84 -6.42 7.22
C MET A 25 -6.31 -6.86 7.20
N ILE A 26 -6.59 -8.13 6.94
CA ILE A 26 -7.95 -8.70 6.98
C ILE A 26 -8.59 -8.54 8.36
N LYS A 27 -7.83 -8.84 9.40
CA LYS A 27 -8.32 -8.68 10.78
C LYS A 27 -8.67 -7.22 11.10
N ILE A 28 -7.82 -6.28 10.71
CA ILE A 28 -8.05 -4.84 10.89
C ILE A 28 -9.30 -4.40 10.12
N ILE A 29 -9.41 -4.78 8.85
CA ILE A 29 -10.57 -4.43 7.99
C ILE A 29 -11.86 -5.02 8.56
N LYS A 30 -11.85 -6.28 9.01
CA LYS A 30 -12.99 -6.92 9.65
C LYS A 30 -13.44 -6.16 10.89
N MET A 31 -12.49 -5.82 11.78
CA MET A 31 -12.79 -5.04 12.99
C MET A 31 -13.36 -3.66 12.65
N ALA A 32 -12.83 -3.00 11.62
CA ALA A 32 -13.33 -1.70 11.16
C ALA A 32 -14.77 -1.81 10.63
N LYS A 33 -15.05 -2.81 9.82
CA LYS A 33 -16.40 -3.07 9.30
C LYS A 33 -17.39 -3.35 10.42
N GLU A 34 -17.03 -4.18 11.41
CA GLU A 34 -17.87 -4.48 12.58
C GLU A 34 -18.19 -3.24 13.43
N LYS A 35 -17.27 -2.27 13.47
CA LYS A 35 -17.43 -0.98 14.18
C LYS A 35 -18.15 0.08 13.35
N GLY A 36 -18.41 -0.17 12.07
CA GLY A 36 -19.02 0.82 11.16
C GLY A 36 -18.10 1.98 10.81
N GLU A 37 -16.77 1.75 10.81
CA GLU A 37 -15.80 2.78 10.42
C GLU A 37 -15.85 3.03 8.91
N ASP A 38 -15.86 4.29 8.50
CA ASP A 38 -15.85 4.68 7.08
C ASP A 38 -14.44 4.69 6.50
N ILE A 39 -13.44 4.99 7.32
CA ILE A 39 -12.05 5.21 6.91
C ILE A 39 -11.12 4.66 7.99
N ILE A 40 -10.14 3.89 7.59
CA ILE A 40 -9.06 3.44 8.47
C ILE A 40 -7.70 3.75 7.87
N VAL A 41 -6.71 3.88 8.75
CA VAL A 41 -5.30 4.01 8.36
C VAL A 41 -4.57 2.76 8.85
N ILE A 42 -3.84 2.11 7.94
CA ILE A 42 -2.96 0.99 8.25
C ILE A 42 -1.53 1.47 8.05
N CYS A 43 -0.71 1.32 9.08
CA CYS A 43 0.72 1.61 9.03
C CYS A 43 1.51 0.35 9.39
N GLU A 44 2.54 0.04 8.62
CA GLU A 44 3.52 -0.99 8.97
C GLU A 44 4.57 -0.42 9.93
N ASP A 45 5.32 -1.26 10.61
CA ASP A 45 6.29 -0.84 11.64
C ASP A 45 7.56 -0.19 11.06
N ASP A 46 7.81 -0.39 9.78
CA ASP A 46 8.90 0.23 9.03
C ASP A 46 8.53 1.58 8.38
N HIS A 47 7.28 2.00 8.50
CA HIS A 47 6.82 3.31 8.03
C HIS A 47 7.56 4.46 8.72
N TYR A 48 7.84 5.53 7.96
CA TYR A 48 8.17 6.84 8.52
C TYR A 48 7.59 7.97 7.67
N PHE A 49 7.29 9.11 8.33
CA PHE A 49 6.86 10.31 7.62
C PHE A 49 8.06 11.03 7.01
N THR A 50 7.89 11.50 5.77
CA THR A 50 8.84 12.39 5.10
C THR A 50 8.66 13.85 5.54
N GLU A 51 9.55 14.73 5.11
CA GLU A 51 9.43 16.18 5.30
C GLU A 51 8.17 16.80 4.67
N ASN A 52 7.55 16.14 3.71
CA ASN A 52 6.34 16.58 3.04
C ASN A 52 5.06 16.33 3.87
N TYR A 53 5.18 15.57 4.96
CA TYR A 53 4.03 15.27 5.81
C TYR A 53 3.57 16.49 6.60
N SER A 54 2.27 16.69 6.63
CA SER A 54 1.61 17.48 7.66
C SER A 54 0.22 16.91 7.96
N PRO A 55 -0.27 17.00 9.20
CA PRO A 55 -1.61 16.52 9.54
C PRO A 55 -2.70 17.18 8.68
N LYS A 56 -2.54 18.49 8.40
CA LYS A 56 -3.48 19.25 7.57
C LYS A 56 -3.54 18.72 6.13
N LEU A 57 -2.37 18.43 5.54
CA LEU A 57 -2.30 17.86 4.19
C LEU A 57 -2.95 16.48 4.18
N LEU A 58 -2.55 15.59 5.10
CA LEU A 58 -3.11 14.24 5.18
C LEU A 58 -4.63 14.28 5.30
N PHE A 59 -5.16 15.06 6.26
CA PHE A 59 -6.60 15.14 6.48
C PHE A 59 -7.35 15.64 5.26
N LYS A 60 -6.83 16.67 4.59
CA LYS A 60 -7.39 17.18 3.34
C LYS A 60 -7.43 16.13 2.26
N GLU A 61 -6.28 15.47 1.98
CA GLU A 61 -6.19 14.51 0.89
C GLU A 61 -7.00 13.24 1.16
N VAL A 62 -7.11 12.79 2.41
CA VAL A 62 -7.98 11.69 2.83
C VAL A 62 -9.45 12.03 2.56
N THR A 63 -9.89 13.23 2.97
CA THR A 63 -11.28 13.68 2.77
C THR A 63 -11.62 13.83 1.27
N GLU A 64 -10.75 14.46 0.50
CA GLU A 64 -10.99 14.66 -0.92
C GLU A 64 -10.94 13.34 -1.73
N ALA A 65 -10.05 12.41 -1.34
CA ALA A 65 -10.02 11.07 -1.94
C ALA A 65 -11.31 10.29 -1.64
N TYR A 66 -11.84 10.39 -0.42
CA TYR A 66 -13.15 9.81 -0.06
C TYR A 66 -14.27 10.33 -0.96
N ILE A 67 -14.36 11.65 -1.14
CA ILE A 67 -15.35 12.31 -2.00
C ILE A 67 -15.24 11.86 -3.45
N GLN A 68 -14.00 11.64 -3.94
CA GLN A 68 -13.73 11.15 -5.29
C GLN A 68 -13.91 9.64 -5.45
N GLY A 69 -14.40 8.95 -4.42
CA GLY A 69 -14.67 7.52 -4.48
C GLY A 69 -13.43 6.63 -4.42
N ALA A 70 -12.31 7.13 -3.87
CA ALA A 70 -11.14 6.29 -3.66
C ALA A 70 -11.48 5.06 -2.80
N GLU A 71 -10.89 3.94 -3.12
CA GLU A 71 -10.95 2.69 -2.36
C GLU A 71 -9.72 2.56 -1.46
N VAL A 72 -8.56 3.03 -1.96
CA VAL A 72 -7.30 3.09 -1.23
C VAL A 72 -6.57 4.39 -1.58
N LEU A 73 -5.94 5.01 -0.58
CA LEU A 73 -5.03 6.14 -0.74
C LEU A 73 -3.71 5.81 -0.04
N SER A 74 -2.61 5.78 -0.79
CA SER A 74 -1.28 5.57 -0.23
C SER A 74 -0.57 6.89 0.09
N GLY A 75 0.21 6.91 1.17
CA GLY A 75 1.08 8.04 1.53
C GLY A 75 2.38 8.11 0.73
N GLY A 76 2.75 7.02 0.06
CA GLY A 76 3.92 6.89 -0.80
C GLY A 76 4.05 5.48 -1.33
N ILE A 77 4.65 5.31 -2.49
CA ILE A 77 4.72 4.04 -3.22
C ILE A 77 6.12 3.78 -3.78
N GLY A 78 6.53 2.51 -3.78
CA GLY A 78 7.83 2.08 -4.30
C GLY A 78 7.87 1.88 -5.81
N GLY A 79 6.71 1.85 -6.47
CA GLY A 79 6.60 1.71 -7.92
C GLY A 79 5.16 1.81 -8.40
N PHE A 80 4.99 2.15 -9.68
CA PHE A 80 3.70 2.22 -10.39
C PHE A 80 3.95 2.20 -11.90
N GLY A 81 2.92 1.95 -12.70
CA GLY A 81 3.00 2.04 -14.17
C GLY A 81 2.60 3.43 -14.66
N GLN A 82 1.35 3.81 -14.47
CA GLN A 82 0.81 5.08 -14.90
C GLN A 82 0.22 5.85 -13.71
N ALA A 83 0.32 7.20 -13.77
CA ALA A 83 -0.30 8.08 -12.81
C ALA A 83 -1.02 9.23 -13.53
N ILE A 84 -2.25 9.52 -13.11
CA ILE A 84 -3.10 10.57 -13.65
C ILE A 84 -3.45 11.55 -12.52
N PRO A 85 -3.27 12.86 -12.69
CA PRO A 85 -3.66 13.84 -11.69
C PRO A 85 -5.13 13.69 -11.29
N ALA A 86 -5.39 13.63 -9.99
CA ALA A 86 -6.73 13.56 -9.40
C ALA A 86 -7.00 14.71 -8.42
N GLY A 87 -6.00 15.55 -8.18
CA GLY A 87 -6.03 16.72 -7.34
C GLY A 87 -4.68 17.41 -7.31
N TYR A 88 -4.52 18.41 -6.47
CA TYR A 88 -3.26 19.15 -6.39
C TYR A 88 -2.10 18.30 -5.85
N HIS A 89 -2.39 17.45 -4.86
CA HIS A 89 -1.43 16.54 -4.24
C HIS A 89 -1.81 15.07 -4.39
N ARG A 90 -2.67 14.73 -5.35
CA ARG A 90 -3.22 13.39 -5.45
C ARG A 90 -3.22 12.90 -6.89
N TYR A 91 -2.80 11.65 -7.06
CA TYR A 91 -2.73 10.99 -8.36
C TYR A 91 -3.42 9.62 -8.29
N LYS A 92 -4.25 9.31 -9.28
CA LYS A 92 -4.77 7.96 -9.49
C LYS A 92 -3.68 7.14 -10.17
N VAL A 93 -3.44 5.91 -9.67
CA VAL A 93 -2.44 5.00 -10.22
C VAL A 93 -3.08 3.69 -10.69
N ASP A 94 -2.47 3.04 -11.66
CA ASP A 94 -2.95 1.76 -12.20
C ASP A 94 -2.64 0.58 -11.28
N TRP A 95 -1.46 0.56 -10.70
CA TRP A 95 -0.99 -0.36 -9.67
C TRP A 95 0.06 0.34 -8.80
N PHE A 96 0.42 -0.26 -7.67
CA PHE A 96 1.52 0.25 -6.84
C PHE A 96 2.18 -0.86 -6.03
N TRP A 97 3.43 -0.62 -5.62
CA TRP A 97 4.16 -1.40 -4.63
C TRP A 97 4.28 -0.64 -3.32
N CYS A 98 4.40 -1.43 -2.24
CA CYS A 98 4.55 -1.00 -0.86
C CYS A 98 3.26 -0.49 -0.22
N THR A 99 2.98 -1.02 0.97
CA THR A 99 1.76 -0.77 1.74
C THR A 99 2.05 -0.18 3.12
N GLN A 100 3.28 0.32 3.33
CA GLN A 100 3.77 0.84 4.62
C GLN A 100 2.87 1.91 5.26
N PHE A 101 2.11 2.65 4.46
CA PHE A 101 1.12 3.62 4.92
C PHE A 101 -0.02 3.72 3.91
N ILE A 102 -1.16 3.14 4.25
CA ILE A 102 -2.36 3.18 3.41
C ILE A 102 -3.59 3.62 4.20
N VAL A 103 -4.42 4.41 3.56
CA VAL A 103 -5.78 4.73 3.99
C VAL A 103 -6.73 3.83 3.21
N VAL A 104 -7.57 3.09 3.90
CA VAL A 104 -8.54 2.17 3.31
C VAL A 104 -9.94 2.66 3.63
N TYR A 105 -10.75 2.81 2.60
CA TYR A 105 -12.12 3.29 2.69
C TYR A 105 -13.10 2.11 2.76
N ASN A 106 -14.23 2.29 3.46
CA ASN A 106 -15.22 1.23 3.71
C ASN A 106 -15.73 0.53 2.45
N ARG A 107 -15.79 1.25 1.33
CA ARG A 107 -16.17 0.69 0.01
C ARG A 107 -15.21 -0.37 -0.54
N PHE A 108 -14.03 -0.48 0.03
CA PHE A 108 -13.04 -1.52 -0.32
C PHE A 108 -13.08 -2.72 0.63
N PHE A 109 -13.69 -2.60 1.81
CA PHE A 109 -13.65 -3.63 2.84
C PHE A 109 -14.14 -4.98 2.33
N ASP A 110 -15.32 -5.01 1.70
CA ASP A 110 -15.90 -6.26 1.22
C ASP A 110 -15.06 -6.93 0.13
N LYS A 111 -14.46 -6.15 -0.76
CA LYS A 111 -13.55 -6.69 -1.78
C LYS A 111 -12.36 -7.44 -1.18
N MET A 112 -11.80 -6.92 -0.08
CA MET A 112 -10.70 -7.57 0.63
C MET A 112 -11.17 -8.78 1.44
N LEU A 113 -12.34 -8.69 2.10
CA LEU A 113 -12.85 -9.76 2.95
C LEU A 113 -13.36 -10.96 2.15
N ASP A 114 -13.88 -10.73 0.95
CA ASP A 114 -14.42 -11.78 0.07
C ASP A 114 -13.34 -12.40 -0.84
N TYR A 115 -12.12 -11.85 -0.85
CA TYR A 115 -11.05 -12.36 -1.69
C TYR A 115 -10.43 -13.65 -1.13
N SER A 116 -10.33 -14.67 -1.98
CA SER A 116 -9.63 -15.92 -1.65
C SER A 116 -8.15 -15.81 -2.01
N PHE A 117 -7.31 -15.66 -0.98
CA PHE A 117 -5.86 -15.49 -1.14
C PHE A 117 -5.18 -16.72 -1.73
N GLN A 118 -4.19 -16.49 -2.58
CA GLN A 118 -3.34 -17.46 -3.21
C GLN A 118 -1.93 -17.46 -2.60
N ASN A 119 -1.19 -18.54 -2.72
CA ASN A 119 0.16 -18.68 -2.16
C ASN A 119 1.19 -17.65 -2.67
N THR A 120 0.94 -17.08 -3.85
CA THR A 120 1.82 -16.09 -4.49
C THR A 120 1.39 -14.64 -4.25
N ASP A 121 0.32 -14.42 -3.50
CA ASP A 121 -0.22 -13.09 -3.27
C ASP A 121 0.65 -12.27 -2.31
N THR A 122 0.87 -11.02 -2.68
CA THR A 122 1.42 -9.97 -1.82
C THR A 122 0.33 -8.96 -1.48
N ALA A 123 0.46 -8.24 -0.36
CA ALA A 123 -0.55 -7.28 0.07
C ALA A 123 -0.77 -6.18 -0.97
N ASP A 124 0.31 -5.59 -1.49
CA ASP A 124 0.27 -4.57 -2.54
C ASP A 124 -0.27 -5.12 -3.87
N GLY A 125 0.10 -6.34 -4.25
CA GLY A 125 -0.41 -7.03 -5.43
C GLY A 125 -1.91 -7.25 -5.37
N VAL A 126 -2.43 -7.76 -4.25
CA VAL A 126 -3.87 -7.99 -4.04
C VAL A 126 -4.63 -6.67 -4.03
N ILE A 127 -4.16 -5.67 -3.29
CA ILE A 127 -4.79 -4.35 -3.24
C ILE A 127 -4.80 -3.72 -4.64
N SER A 128 -3.68 -3.78 -5.37
CA SER A 128 -3.58 -3.25 -6.74
C SER A 128 -4.53 -3.95 -7.71
N LYS A 129 -4.76 -5.25 -7.53
CA LYS A 129 -5.69 -6.03 -8.35
C LYS A 129 -7.14 -5.72 -8.05
N LEU A 130 -7.52 -5.60 -6.77
CA LEU A 130 -8.90 -5.46 -6.34
C LEU A 130 -9.40 -4.02 -6.35
N ALA A 131 -8.54 -3.06 -6.01
CA ALA A 131 -8.92 -1.65 -5.98
C ALA A 131 -8.97 -1.08 -7.40
N THR A 132 -10.13 -0.61 -7.82
CA THR A 132 -10.34 0.05 -9.12
C THR A 132 -10.01 1.53 -9.06
N ASN A 133 -10.17 2.16 -7.90
CA ASN A 133 -9.87 3.57 -7.66
C ASN A 133 -8.84 3.71 -6.52
N LYS A 134 -7.58 3.50 -6.84
CA LYS A 134 -6.44 3.65 -5.95
C LYS A 134 -5.66 4.92 -6.26
N MET A 135 -5.30 5.63 -5.22
CA MET A 135 -4.64 6.93 -5.32
C MET A 135 -3.37 6.97 -4.45
N VAL A 136 -2.50 7.90 -4.78
CA VAL A 136 -1.30 8.21 -3.98
C VAL A 136 -1.20 9.71 -3.74
N ILE A 137 -0.72 10.10 -2.55
CA ILE A 137 -0.36 11.49 -2.23
C ILE A 137 1.02 11.77 -2.81
N TYR A 138 1.17 12.89 -3.51
CA TYR A 138 2.46 13.36 -4.02
C TYR A 138 2.60 14.88 -3.82
N PRO A 139 3.75 15.38 -3.31
CA PRO A 139 4.97 14.64 -2.89
C PRO A 139 4.67 13.59 -1.83
N PHE A 140 5.41 12.45 -1.86
CA PHE A 140 5.20 11.36 -0.91
C PHE A 140 5.35 11.85 0.53
N ILE A 141 4.36 11.56 1.35
CA ILE A 141 4.34 11.90 2.79
C ILE A 141 4.84 10.75 3.67
N SER A 142 4.99 9.55 3.08
CA SER A 142 5.44 8.35 3.76
C SER A 142 6.37 7.54 2.87
N GLU A 143 7.42 7.01 3.47
CA GLU A 143 8.32 6.03 2.87
C GLU A 143 8.56 4.88 3.84
N GLN A 144 9.23 3.83 3.37
CA GLN A 144 9.56 2.63 4.11
C GLN A 144 11.03 2.67 4.53
N LYS A 145 11.31 2.35 5.81
CA LYS A 145 12.68 2.15 6.31
C LYS A 145 13.24 0.88 5.71
N ASP A 146 14.50 0.95 5.36
CA ASP A 146 15.26 -0.23 4.93
C ASP A 146 16.06 -0.75 6.13
N PHE A 147 15.59 -1.85 6.72
CA PHE A 147 16.27 -2.52 7.83
C PHE A 147 17.31 -3.55 7.35
N GLY A 148 17.49 -3.70 6.02
CA GLY A 148 18.41 -4.67 5.44
C GLY A 148 17.90 -6.12 5.47
N TYR A 149 16.65 -6.34 5.87
CA TYR A 149 15.96 -7.63 5.80
C TYR A 149 14.45 -7.42 5.57
N SER A 150 13.79 -8.44 5.09
CA SER A 150 12.33 -8.45 4.92
C SER A 150 11.78 -9.84 5.20
N ASP A 151 10.76 -9.92 6.03
CA ASP A 151 10.04 -11.17 6.29
C ASP A 151 9.03 -11.50 5.19
N VAL A 152 8.80 -10.57 4.25
CA VAL A 152 7.81 -10.71 3.18
C VAL A 152 8.46 -11.08 1.84
N THR A 153 9.64 -10.54 1.53
CA THR A 153 10.27 -10.69 0.21
C THR A 153 11.72 -11.12 0.31
N GLN A 154 12.07 -12.33 -0.12
CA GLN A 154 13.45 -12.84 -0.12
C GLN A 154 14.40 -11.97 -0.92
N SER A 155 13.96 -11.39 -2.03
CA SER A 155 14.80 -10.52 -2.86
C SER A 155 15.28 -9.25 -2.13
N ASN A 156 14.61 -8.84 -1.05
CA ASN A 156 15.04 -7.72 -0.21
C ASN A 156 16.11 -8.13 0.82
N MET A 157 16.24 -9.44 1.11
CA MET A 157 17.28 -9.95 2.01
C MET A 157 18.68 -9.93 1.36
N GLU A 158 18.75 -9.98 0.03
CA GLU A 158 20.02 -10.10 -0.70
C GLU A 158 20.63 -8.75 -1.09
N GLN A 159 19.89 -7.65 -1.00
CA GLN A 159 20.35 -6.33 -1.48
C GLN A 159 19.86 -5.20 -0.57
N GLN A 160 20.72 -4.80 0.37
CA GLN A 160 20.51 -3.56 1.16
C GLN A 160 20.35 -2.35 0.24
N GLY A 161 19.42 -1.47 0.57
CA GLY A 161 19.18 -0.22 -0.18
C GLY A 161 18.13 -0.32 -1.29
N LYS A 162 17.65 -1.52 -1.63
CA LYS A 162 16.71 -1.73 -2.74
C LYS A 162 15.38 -1.01 -2.54
N ILE A 163 14.85 -1.01 -1.32
CA ILE A 163 13.62 -0.27 -0.98
C ILE A 163 13.79 1.23 -1.21
N ARG A 164 14.91 1.79 -0.75
CA ARG A 164 15.23 3.22 -0.97
C ARG A 164 15.34 3.55 -2.46
N GLU A 165 15.94 2.68 -3.26
CA GLU A 165 16.03 2.85 -4.70
C GLU A 165 14.66 2.82 -5.39
N HIS A 166 13.74 1.96 -4.93
CA HIS A 166 12.37 1.90 -5.42
C HIS A 166 11.65 3.23 -5.18
N PHE A 167 11.65 3.74 -3.96
CA PHE A 167 11.04 5.04 -3.64
C PHE A 167 11.69 6.19 -4.41
N ALA A 168 13.02 6.22 -4.52
CA ALA A 168 13.73 7.26 -5.28
C ALA A 168 13.35 7.25 -6.76
N ARG A 169 13.20 6.06 -7.37
CA ARG A 169 12.77 5.91 -8.77
C ARG A 169 11.32 6.36 -8.94
N ALA A 170 10.42 5.90 -8.09
CA ALA A 170 9.01 6.28 -8.12
C ALA A 170 8.85 7.80 -7.93
N ASN A 171 9.58 8.40 -6.98
CA ASN A 171 9.58 9.84 -6.74
C ASN A 171 10.07 10.63 -7.98
N LYS A 172 11.16 10.19 -8.60
CA LYS A 172 11.66 10.80 -9.86
C LYS A 172 10.63 10.73 -10.97
N GLN A 173 9.95 9.59 -11.14
CA GLN A 173 8.91 9.39 -12.14
C GLN A 173 7.69 10.28 -11.87
N MET A 174 7.21 10.35 -10.63
CA MET A 174 6.12 11.23 -10.22
C MET A 174 6.45 12.71 -10.45
N LYS A 175 7.68 13.13 -10.13
CA LYS A 175 8.14 14.50 -10.38
C LYS A 175 8.01 14.90 -11.86
N LEU A 176 8.36 14.01 -12.79
CA LEU A 176 8.22 14.28 -14.22
C LEU A 176 6.75 14.41 -14.66
N ILE A 177 5.84 13.66 -14.01
CA ILE A 177 4.41 13.73 -14.30
C ILE A 177 3.80 15.03 -13.72
N SER A 178 4.23 15.43 -12.52
CA SER A 178 3.70 16.62 -11.83
C SER A 178 4.13 17.96 -12.48
N LEU A 179 5.12 17.95 -13.35
CA LEU A 179 5.59 19.14 -14.10
C LEU A 179 4.84 19.39 -15.41
N LYS A 180 3.94 18.49 -15.80
CA LYS A 180 3.09 18.60 -17.00
C LYS A 180 1.73 19.15 -16.66
#